data_f0840da05fed3713584ae712f5bd37d3
#
_entry.id   f0840da05fed3713584ae712f5bd37d3
#
_cell.length_a   1.000
_cell.length_b   1.000
_cell.length_c   1.000
_cell.angle_alpha   90.00
_cell.angle_beta   90.00
_cell.angle_gamma   90.00
#
_symmetry.space_group_name_H-M   'P 1'
#
loop_
_entity.id
_entity.type
_entity.pdbx_description
1 polymer ?
#
loop_
_entity_poly.entity_id
_entity_poly.type
_entity_poly.pdbx_seq_one_letter_code
_entity_poly.pdbx_strand_id
1 'polypeptide(L)'
;MGKFAATIAMTAALVAGLALSIDRATAIGPTATAKPGAPAPAFSAPDINGQTIGLADYAGKIVILEWTNDGCPFVGKHYDSGNMQALQQKYTAAGVVWLTIASSAPGEQGYVTPAQARADLARWRAAPTDFLLDPEGIVGRLYDARATPHMVVIDRASRVAYMGAIDDKPSTRLADVKTAHNYVVAALDATAAGQPVAVTSTRAYGCSIKYKEG
;
A
#
# COMPACT_ATOMS: atom_id res chain seq x y z
N MET A 1 1.56 86.45 -25.91
CA MET A 1 2.55 85.44 -25.49
C MET A 1 2.03 84.78 -24.21
N GLY A 2 1.31 83.72 -24.34
CA GLY A 2 0.66 82.97 -23.20
C GLY A 2 1.16 81.57 -23.20
N LYS A 3 1.79 81.17 -22.09
CA LYS A 3 2.25 79.81 -21.85
C LYS A 3 1.15 79.02 -21.17
N PHE A 4 0.62 78.00 -21.82
CA PHE A 4 -0.28 77.03 -21.21
C PHE A 4 0.57 75.88 -20.64
N ALA A 5 0.51 75.71 -19.32
CA ALA A 5 1.05 74.56 -18.64
C ALA A 5 -0.04 73.47 -18.52
N ALA A 6 0.21 72.33 -19.13
CA ALA A 6 -0.68 71.16 -19.00
C ALA A 6 -0.23 70.30 -17.79
N THR A 7 -1.09 70.17 -16.83
CA THR A 7 -0.87 69.30 -15.68
C THR A 7 -1.39 67.89 -16.01
N ILE A 8 -0.51 66.90 -16.04
CA ILE A 8 -0.87 65.47 -16.21
C ILE A 8 -1.14 64.87 -14.83
N ALA A 9 -2.39 64.54 -14.57
CA ALA A 9 -2.76 63.76 -13.38
C ALA A 9 -2.50 62.28 -13.63
N MET A 10 -1.63 61.70 -12.83
CA MET A 10 -1.29 60.31 -12.87
C MET A 10 -2.15 59.56 -11.85
N THR A 11 -3.17 58.83 -12.30
CA THR A 11 -4.04 57.98 -11.46
C THR A 11 -3.33 56.63 -11.26
N ALA A 12 -2.90 56.38 -10.03
CA ALA A 12 -2.38 55.06 -9.61
C ALA A 12 -3.57 54.12 -9.32
N ALA A 13 -3.71 53.08 -10.16
CA ALA A 13 -4.65 51.99 -9.90
C ALA A 13 -4.03 50.98 -8.94
N LEU A 14 -4.57 50.89 -7.73
CA LEU A 14 -4.26 49.86 -6.73
C LEU A 14 -4.91 48.55 -7.17
N VAL A 15 -4.12 47.60 -7.63
CA VAL A 15 -4.55 46.22 -7.86
C VAL A 15 -4.45 45.48 -6.51
N ALA A 16 -5.56 45.31 -5.82
CA ALA A 16 -5.66 44.47 -4.64
C ALA A 16 -5.62 42.98 -5.10
N GLY A 17 -4.49 42.36 -4.95
CA GLY A 17 -4.34 40.90 -5.18
C GLY A 17 -5.05 40.12 -4.06
N LEU A 18 -6.17 39.48 -4.40
CA LEU A 18 -6.88 38.56 -3.51
C LEU A 18 -6.09 37.22 -3.54
N ALA A 19 -5.25 36.98 -2.53
CA ALA A 19 -4.62 35.70 -2.32
C ALA A 19 -5.70 34.72 -1.80
N LEU A 20 -6.20 33.83 -2.66
CA LEU A 20 -6.97 32.67 -2.22
C LEU A 20 -6.02 31.71 -1.50
N SER A 21 -6.03 31.76 -0.18
CA SER A 21 -5.47 30.71 0.66
C SER A 21 -6.36 29.47 0.50
N ILE A 22 -5.90 28.48 -0.27
CA ILE A 22 -6.54 27.15 -0.29
C ILE A 22 -6.13 26.47 1.02
N ASP A 23 -6.93 26.66 2.05
CA ASP A 23 -6.88 25.84 3.25
C ASP A 23 -7.21 24.40 2.85
N ARG A 24 -6.17 23.59 2.73
CA ARG A 24 -6.30 22.13 2.64
C ARG A 24 -6.72 21.63 4.01
N ALA A 25 -8.00 21.82 4.33
CA ALA A 25 -8.63 21.15 5.45
C ALA A 25 -8.59 19.64 5.14
N THR A 26 -7.61 18.95 5.71
CA THR A 26 -7.64 17.50 5.84
C THR A 26 -8.80 17.16 6.77
N ALA A 27 -9.98 16.94 6.19
CA ALA A 27 -11.08 16.32 6.88
C ALA A 27 -10.64 14.89 7.24
N ILE A 28 -10.15 14.70 8.48
CA ILE A 28 -10.03 13.37 9.10
C ILE A 28 -11.47 12.96 9.42
N GLY A 29 -12.17 12.45 8.40
CA GLY A 29 -13.40 11.71 8.59
C GLY A 29 -13.08 10.41 9.35
N PRO A 30 -14.09 9.74 9.97
CA PRO A 30 -13.87 8.46 10.63
C PRO A 30 -13.18 7.53 9.63
N THR A 31 -12.05 6.97 10.04
CA THR A 31 -11.20 6.09 9.21
C THR A 31 -12.01 4.83 8.86
N ALA A 32 -12.66 4.85 7.72
CA ALA A 32 -13.42 3.70 7.25
C ALA A 32 -12.44 2.57 6.92
N THR A 33 -12.71 1.37 7.45
CA THR A 33 -11.97 0.17 7.12
C THR A 33 -12.05 -0.11 5.61
N ALA A 34 -10.95 -0.58 5.03
CA ALA A 34 -10.87 -0.90 3.60
C ALA A 34 -11.97 -1.89 3.18
N LYS A 35 -12.56 -1.64 2.02
CA LYS A 35 -13.58 -2.50 1.40
C LYS A 35 -13.37 -2.57 -0.11
N PRO A 36 -13.61 -3.71 -0.75
CA PRO A 36 -13.55 -3.82 -2.20
C PRO A 36 -14.46 -2.77 -2.88
N GLY A 37 -13.95 -2.13 -3.92
CA GLY A 37 -14.64 -1.11 -4.67
C GLY A 37 -14.71 0.27 -4.01
N ALA A 38 -14.35 0.42 -2.74
CA ALA A 38 -14.29 1.70 -2.03
C ALA A 38 -12.94 2.40 -2.22
N PRO A 39 -12.84 3.72 -1.96
CA PRO A 39 -11.55 4.38 -1.85
C PRO A 39 -10.67 3.68 -0.81
N ALA A 40 -9.41 3.45 -1.16
CA ALA A 40 -8.42 2.87 -0.26
C ALA A 40 -8.15 3.86 0.88
N PRO A 41 -8.23 3.42 2.15
CA PRO A 41 -7.91 4.28 3.28
C PRO A 41 -6.48 4.83 3.19
N ALA A 42 -6.31 6.12 3.41
CA ALA A 42 -5.00 6.73 3.47
C ALA A 42 -4.24 6.26 4.71
N PHE A 43 -2.96 5.98 4.55
CA PHE A 43 -2.06 5.62 5.65
C PHE A 43 -0.68 6.21 5.41
N SER A 44 0.13 6.24 6.48
CA SER A 44 1.57 6.39 6.42
C SER A 44 2.22 5.54 7.51
N ALA A 45 3.39 4.96 7.21
CA ALA A 45 4.17 4.15 8.14
C ALA A 45 5.67 4.33 7.86
N PRO A 46 6.55 4.14 8.84
CA PRO A 46 7.98 4.11 8.59
C PRO A 46 8.38 2.87 7.78
N ASP A 47 9.28 3.05 6.84
CA ASP A 47 9.97 1.95 6.19
C ASP A 47 11.16 1.45 7.04
N ILE A 48 11.82 0.40 6.56
CA ILE A 48 13.02 -0.15 7.22
C ILE A 48 14.22 0.79 7.21
N ASN A 49 14.19 1.90 6.47
CA ASN A 49 15.24 2.93 6.41
C ASN A 49 14.90 4.15 7.26
N GLY A 50 13.72 4.14 7.92
CA GLY A 50 13.22 5.23 8.75
C GLY A 50 12.55 6.35 7.95
N GLN A 51 12.29 6.15 6.66
CA GLN A 51 11.52 7.09 5.85
C GLN A 51 10.02 6.86 6.09
N THR A 52 9.25 7.93 6.17
CA THR A 52 7.79 7.83 6.23
C THR A 52 7.24 7.66 4.82
N ILE A 53 6.60 6.52 4.58
CA ILE A 53 5.97 6.15 3.30
C ILE A 53 4.46 6.20 3.47
N GLY A 54 3.77 6.90 2.58
CA GLY A 54 2.32 6.99 2.56
C GLY A 54 1.71 6.47 1.27
N LEU A 55 0.45 6.04 1.31
CA LEU A 55 -0.26 5.62 0.10
C LEU A 55 -0.33 6.77 -0.93
N ALA A 56 -0.40 8.02 -0.46
CA ALA A 56 -0.47 9.21 -1.30
C ALA A 56 0.79 9.42 -2.18
N ASP A 57 1.94 8.89 -1.76
CA ASP A 57 3.20 9.00 -2.52
C ASP A 57 3.15 8.22 -3.83
N TYR A 58 2.18 7.31 -3.94
CA TYR A 58 1.98 6.44 -5.10
C TYR A 58 0.68 6.73 -5.86
N ALA A 59 0.18 7.96 -5.77
CA ALA A 59 -1.03 8.37 -6.50
C ALA A 59 -0.90 8.08 -8.02
N GLY A 60 -1.95 7.51 -8.60
CA GLY A 60 -1.97 7.14 -10.02
C GLY A 60 -1.27 5.82 -10.37
N LYS A 61 -0.65 5.14 -9.42
CA LYS A 61 -0.04 3.81 -9.60
C LYS A 61 -0.96 2.71 -9.10
N ILE A 62 -0.75 1.49 -9.58
CA ILE A 62 -1.30 0.28 -8.95
C ILE A 62 -0.40 -0.03 -7.76
N VAL A 63 -1.00 -0.26 -6.59
CA VAL A 63 -0.27 -0.55 -5.35
C VAL A 63 -0.72 -1.91 -4.81
N ILE A 64 0.24 -2.73 -4.40
CA ILE A 64 0.00 -3.95 -3.64
C ILE A 64 0.43 -3.72 -2.20
N LEU A 65 -0.41 -4.14 -1.26
CA LEU A 65 -0.06 -4.31 0.14
C LEU A 65 0.02 -5.81 0.42
N GLU A 66 1.16 -6.26 0.94
CA GLU A 66 1.41 -7.64 1.35
C GLU A 66 1.72 -7.66 2.85
N TRP A 67 0.83 -8.23 3.68
CA TRP A 67 1.19 -8.52 5.07
C TRP A 67 2.00 -9.80 5.17
N THR A 68 3.13 -9.70 5.84
CA THR A 68 4.10 -10.79 5.97
C THR A 68 4.43 -11.13 7.43
N ASN A 69 5.01 -12.32 7.63
CA ASN A 69 5.54 -12.82 8.89
C ASN A 69 6.53 -13.94 8.53
N ASP A 70 7.81 -13.75 8.83
CA ASP A 70 8.88 -14.69 8.44
C ASP A 70 8.76 -16.06 9.12
N GLY A 71 8.18 -16.10 10.33
CA GLY A 71 7.89 -17.35 11.05
C GLY A 71 6.61 -18.06 10.61
N CYS A 72 5.88 -17.53 9.61
CA CYS A 72 4.63 -18.13 9.14
C CYS A 72 4.88 -19.14 8.02
N PRO A 73 4.55 -20.46 8.19
CA PRO A 73 4.79 -21.45 7.14
C PRO A 73 3.96 -21.22 5.87
N PHE A 74 2.84 -20.50 5.96
CA PHE A 74 2.05 -20.10 4.79
C PHE A 74 2.74 -18.98 3.99
N VAL A 75 3.46 -18.07 4.65
CA VAL A 75 4.35 -17.10 4.00
C VAL A 75 5.55 -17.84 3.41
N GLY A 76 6.15 -18.74 4.20
CA GLY A 76 7.26 -19.59 3.76
C GLY A 76 6.94 -20.35 2.45
N LYS A 77 5.72 -20.91 2.30
CA LYS A 77 5.26 -21.54 1.06
C LYS A 77 5.56 -20.69 -0.17
N HIS A 78 5.22 -19.40 -0.12
CA HIS A 78 5.34 -18.51 -1.27
C HIS A 78 6.78 -18.02 -1.50
N TYR A 79 7.54 -17.81 -0.42
CA TYR A 79 8.94 -17.41 -0.55
C TYR A 79 9.86 -18.59 -0.89
N ASP A 80 9.70 -19.75 -0.24
CA ASP A 80 10.54 -20.92 -0.48
C ASP A 80 10.30 -21.56 -1.86
N SER A 81 9.09 -21.40 -2.41
CA SER A 81 8.80 -21.81 -3.79
C SER A 81 9.29 -20.83 -4.86
N GLY A 82 9.76 -19.64 -4.48
CA GLY A 82 10.11 -18.56 -5.40
C GLY A 82 8.91 -17.79 -5.97
N ASN A 83 7.69 -18.13 -5.55
CA ASN A 83 6.47 -17.52 -6.08
C ASN A 83 6.39 -16.02 -5.76
N MET A 84 6.63 -15.65 -4.49
CA MET A 84 6.50 -14.24 -4.07
C MET A 84 7.53 -13.36 -4.78
N GLN A 85 8.79 -13.81 -4.86
CA GLN A 85 9.86 -13.08 -5.53
C GLN A 85 9.56 -12.88 -7.01
N ALA A 86 9.05 -13.92 -7.68
CA ALA A 86 8.68 -13.83 -9.10
C ALA A 86 7.56 -12.82 -9.33
N LEU A 87 6.56 -12.78 -8.44
CA LEU A 87 5.48 -11.78 -8.49
C LEU A 87 6.02 -10.37 -8.25
N GLN A 88 6.81 -10.17 -7.20
CA GLN A 88 7.43 -8.89 -6.88
C GLN A 88 8.24 -8.37 -8.07
N GLN A 89 9.15 -9.19 -8.62
CA GLN A 89 9.98 -8.81 -9.77
C GLN A 89 9.15 -8.49 -11.02
N LYS A 90 8.17 -9.35 -11.36
CA LYS A 90 7.30 -9.14 -12.54
C LYS A 90 6.57 -7.82 -12.46
N TYR A 91 5.90 -7.56 -11.33
CA TYR A 91 4.98 -6.44 -11.24
C TYR A 91 5.68 -5.12 -10.92
N THR A 92 6.76 -5.13 -10.12
CA THR A 92 7.55 -3.90 -9.91
C THR A 92 8.25 -3.45 -11.19
N ALA A 93 8.75 -4.38 -12.02
CA ALA A 93 9.28 -4.06 -13.35
C ALA A 93 8.22 -3.47 -14.30
N ALA A 94 6.94 -3.79 -14.08
CA ALA A 94 5.81 -3.21 -14.81
C ALA A 94 5.30 -1.88 -14.20
N GLY A 95 5.99 -1.33 -13.19
CA GLY A 95 5.65 -0.05 -12.54
C GLY A 95 4.57 -0.14 -11.45
N VAL A 96 4.20 -1.35 -11.04
CA VAL A 96 3.36 -1.57 -9.84
C VAL A 96 4.21 -1.35 -8.59
N VAL A 97 3.66 -0.69 -7.60
CA VAL A 97 4.28 -0.52 -6.29
C VAL A 97 3.92 -1.70 -5.41
N TRP A 98 4.92 -2.35 -4.83
CA TRP A 98 4.74 -3.49 -3.92
C TRP A 98 5.23 -3.11 -2.52
N LEU A 99 4.31 -2.98 -1.57
CA LEU A 99 4.61 -2.65 -0.17
C LEU A 99 4.42 -3.90 0.68
N THR A 100 5.52 -4.41 1.25
CA THR A 100 5.48 -5.48 2.24
C THR A 100 5.33 -4.86 3.64
N ILE A 101 4.46 -5.39 4.49
CA ILE A 101 4.07 -4.79 5.77
C ILE A 101 4.16 -5.82 6.89
N ALA A 102 4.79 -5.45 8.01
CA ALA A 102 4.78 -6.22 9.25
C ALA A 102 4.01 -5.45 10.33
N SER A 103 2.88 -6.01 10.79
CA SER A 103 1.96 -5.35 11.73
C SER A 103 1.82 -6.06 13.08
N SER A 104 2.65 -7.08 13.37
CA SER A 104 2.64 -7.71 14.70
C SER A 104 3.32 -6.81 15.75
N ALA A 105 2.80 -6.85 16.98
CA ALA A 105 3.29 -6.07 18.10
C ALA A 105 4.70 -6.51 18.56
N PRO A 106 5.48 -5.63 19.18
CA PRO A 106 6.78 -5.99 19.76
C PRO A 106 6.69 -7.17 20.71
N GLY A 107 7.57 -8.16 20.55
CA GLY A 107 7.60 -9.40 21.33
C GLY A 107 6.70 -10.51 20.79
N GLU A 108 5.85 -10.22 19.82
CA GLU A 108 4.94 -11.20 19.22
C GLU A 108 5.53 -11.81 17.95
N GLN A 109 5.05 -13.00 17.56
CA GLN A 109 5.41 -13.65 16.30
C GLN A 109 5.03 -12.76 15.11
N GLY A 110 6.00 -12.52 14.22
CA GLY A 110 5.84 -11.65 13.04
C GLY A 110 6.21 -10.18 13.31
N TYR A 111 6.61 -9.84 14.54
CA TYR A 111 7.31 -8.58 14.76
C TYR A 111 8.73 -8.64 14.22
N VAL A 112 9.14 -7.59 13.54
CA VAL A 112 10.51 -7.46 13.03
C VAL A 112 11.06 -6.06 13.28
N THR A 113 12.35 -6.01 13.63
CA THR A 113 13.13 -4.77 13.63
C THR A 113 13.57 -4.44 12.19
N PRO A 114 13.99 -3.19 11.90
CA PRO A 114 14.55 -2.86 10.58
C PRO A 114 15.71 -3.79 10.14
N ALA A 115 16.54 -4.21 11.09
CA ALA A 115 17.67 -5.11 10.80
C ALA A 115 17.20 -6.52 10.44
N GLN A 116 16.21 -7.05 11.16
CA GLN A 116 15.60 -8.35 10.86
C GLN A 116 14.88 -8.33 9.50
N ALA A 117 14.09 -7.29 9.24
CA ALA A 117 13.41 -7.16 7.95
C ALA A 117 14.39 -7.12 6.76
N ARG A 118 15.54 -6.43 6.89
CA ARG A 118 16.59 -6.47 5.86
C ARG A 118 17.20 -7.86 5.71
N ALA A 119 17.41 -8.57 6.80
CA ALA A 119 17.94 -9.94 6.77
C ALA A 119 16.94 -10.89 6.09
N ASP A 120 15.64 -10.75 6.35
CA ASP A 120 14.58 -11.55 5.73
C ASP A 120 14.48 -11.26 4.22
N LEU A 121 14.48 -9.99 3.81
CA LEU A 121 14.51 -9.62 2.40
C LEU A 121 15.72 -10.24 1.67
N ALA A 122 16.90 -10.19 2.29
CA ALA A 122 18.12 -10.76 1.72
C ALA A 122 18.05 -12.29 1.64
N ARG A 123 17.59 -12.96 2.71
CA ARG A 123 17.42 -14.41 2.78
C ARG A 123 16.45 -14.93 1.75
N TRP A 124 15.33 -14.25 1.58
CA TRP A 124 14.31 -14.58 0.60
C TRP A 124 14.65 -14.11 -0.82
N ARG A 125 15.66 -13.25 -0.98
CA ARG A 125 15.91 -12.53 -2.25
C ARG A 125 14.66 -11.80 -2.73
N ALA A 126 13.91 -11.24 -1.78
CA ALA A 126 12.70 -10.51 -2.04
C ALA A 126 13.01 -9.12 -2.61
N ALA A 127 12.13 -8.61 -3.45
CA ALA A 127 12.30 -7.35 -4.16
C ALA A 127 11.01 -6.49 -4.15
N PRO A 128 10.41 -6.22 -2.97
CA PRO A 128 9.32 -5.25 -2.89
C PRO A 128 9.85 -3.84 -3.20
N THR A 129 8.97 -2.90 -3.45
CA THR A 129 9.34 -1.48 -3.56
C THR A 129 9.81 -0.96 -2.20
N ASP A 130 9.04 -1.23 -1.14
CA ASP A 130 9.38 -0.88 0.24
C ASP A 130 8.90 -1.94 1.22
N PHE A 131 9.51 -1.97 2.41
CA PHE A 131 9.07 -2.76 3.54
C PHE A 131 8.70 -1.83 4.70
N LEU A 132 7.42 -1.84 5.08
CA LEU A 132 6.86 -0.97 6.09
C LEU A 132 6.77 -1.66 7.46
N LEU A 133 7.04 -0.90 8.51
CA LEU A 133 6.94 -1.35 9.89
C LEU A 133 5.70 -0.72 10.53
N ASP A 134 4.76 -1.56 10.97
CA ASP A 134 3.49 -1.17 11.57
C ASP A 134 3.27 -1.86 12.93
N PRO A 135 4.19 -1.69 13.91
CA PRO A 135 4.13 -2.42 15.19
C PRO A 135 2.93 -2.04 16.06
N GLU A 136 2.31 -0.89 15.83
CA GLU A 136 1.07 -0.49 16.48
C GLU A 136 -0.18 -1.08 15.79
N GLY A 137 -0.02 -1.68 14.61
CA GLY A 137 -1.10 -2.30 13.85
C GLY A 137 -2.11 -1.32 13.26
N ILE A 138 -1.72 -0.07 13.06
CA ILE A 138 -2.60 0.99 12.53
C ILE A 138 -2.99 0.67 11.09
N VAL A 139 -2.01 0.39 10.24
CA VAL A 139 -2.24 0.07 8.83
C VAL A 139 -2.94 -1.27 8.69
N GLY A 140 -2.50 -2.28 9.47
CA GLY A 140 -3.11 -3.59 9.44
C GLY A 140 -4.60 -3.57 9.79
N ARG A 141 -5.00 -2.86 10.85
CA ARG A 141 -6.40 -2.72 11.25
C ARG A 141 -7.22 -1.92 10.24
N LEU A 142 -6.62 -0.90 9.65
CA LEU A 142 -7.26 -0.05 8.65
C LEU A 142 -7.65 -0.84 7.40
N TYR A 143 -6.85 -1.84 7.03
CA TYR A 143 -7.10 -2.74 5.90
C TYR A 143 -7.71 -4.09 6.30
N ASP A 144 -8.17 -4.24 7.54
CA ASP A 144 -8.74 -5.50 8.08
C ASP A 144 -7.83 -6.71 7.82
N ALA A 145 -6.51 -6.51 7.84
CA ALA A 145 -5.56 -7.59 7.68
C ALA A 145 -5.57 -8.48 8.92
N ARG A 146 -5.82 -9.79 8.75
CA ARG A 146 -6.00 -10.72 9.89
C ARG A 146 -5.03 -11.88 9.89
N ALA A 147 -4.43 -12.16 8.75
CA ALA A 147 -3.56 -13.30 8.54
C ALA A 147 -2.33 -12.91 7.72
N THR A 148 -1.36 -13.80 7.65
CA THR A 148 -0.20 -13.68 6.75
C THR A 148 -0.03 -14.95 5.93
N PRO A 149 0.07 -14.84 4.58
CA PRO A 149 -0.04 -13.60 3.81
C PRO A 149 -1.48 -13.07 3.69
N HIS A 150 -1.65 -11.75 3.76
CA HIS A 150 -2.87 -11.05 3.37
C HIS A 150 -2.50 -10.07 2.27
N MET A 151 -3.30 -10.02 1.21
CA MET A 151 -2.98 -9.23 0.02
C MET A 151 -4.07 -8.19 -0.24
N VAL A 152 -3.68 -6.98 -0.63
CA VAL A 152 -4.61 -5.96 -1.12
C VAL A 152 -4.06 -5.39 -2.41
N VAL A 153 -4.90 -5.28 -3.44
CA VAL A 153 -4.59 -4.58 -4.70
C VAL A 153 -5.38 -3.29 -4.74
N ILE A 154 -4.69 -2.18 -4.96
CA ILE A 154 -5.27 -0.84 -5.07
C ILE A 154 -5.03 -0.36 -6.51
N ASP A 155 -6.08 0.13 -7.16
CA ASP A 155 -6.03 0.60 -8.55
C ASP A 155 -5.46 2.03 -8.67
N ARG A 156 -5.28 2.51 -9.92
CA ARG A 156 -4.76 3.86 -10.21
C ARG A 156 -5.67 5.00 -9.73
N ALA A 157 -6.94 4.71 -9.47
CA ALA A 157 -7.89 5.66 -8.89
C ALA A 157 -7.91 5.60 -7.35
N SER A 158 -6.92 4.93 -6.74
CA SER A 158 -6.81 4.72 -5.29
C SER A 158 -8.04 4.02 -4.70
N ARG A 159 -8.60 3.03 -5.41
CA ARG A 159 -9.70 2.19 -4.93
C ARG A 159 -9.20 0.78 -4.68
N VAL A 160 -9.76 0.11 -3.68
CA VAL A 160 -9.45 -1.30 -3.39
C VAL A 160 -10.06 -2.17 -4.49
N ALA A 161 -9.22 -2.72 -5.35
CA ALA A 161 -9.63 -3.62 -6.44
C ALA A 161 -9.80 -5.07 -5.95
N TYR A 162 -8.95 -5.50 -5.02
CA TYR A 162 -8.98 -6.83 -4.41
C TYR A 162 -8.45 -6.80 -2.99
N MET A 163 -8.97 -7.67 -2.12
CA MET A 163 -8.38 -7.95 -0.81
C MET A 163 -8.64 -9.38 -0.36
N GLY A 164 -7.63 -10.05 0.24
CA GLY A 164 -7.77 -11.41 0.76
C GLY A 164 -6.55 -12.30 0.58
N ALA A 165 -6.78 -13.55 0.21
CA ALA A 165 -5.76 -14.58 0.02
C ALA A 165 -4.89 -14.32 -1.21
N ILE A 166 -3.66 -14.84 -1.22
CA ILE A 166 -2.82 -14.82 -2.42
C ILE A 166 -3.32 -15.81 -3.47
N ASP A 167 -3.78 -17.00 -3.04
CA ASP A 167 -4.27 -18.07 -3.90
C ASP A 167 -5.40 -18.90 -3.25
N ASP A 168 -5.93 -19.89 -3.98
CA ASP A 168 -7.01 -20.80 -3.56
C ASP A 168 -6.54 -22.05 -2.80
N LYS A 169 -5.25 -22.17 -2.43
CA LYS A 169 -4.66 -23.33 -1.75
C LYS A 169 -4.22 -22.99 -0.32
N PRO A 170 -5.10 -23.07 0.68
CA PRO A 170 -4.79 -22.79 2.09
C PRO A 170 -3.94 -23.91 2.72
N SER A 171 -2.76 -24.16 2.19
CA SER A 171 -1.81 -25.17 2.63
C SER A 171 -0.41 -24.59 2.73
N THR A 172 0.52 -25.32 3.36
CA THR A 172 1.93 -24.97 3.46
C THR A 172 2.81 -25.74 2.46
N ARG A 173 2.20 -26.54 1.57
CA ARG A 173 2.92 -27.36 0.62
C ARG A 173 3.40 -26.53 -0.58
N LEU A 174 4.70 -26.54 -0.85
CA LEU A 174 5.31 -25.80 -1.98
C LEU A 174 4.74 -26.26 -3.34
N ALA A 175 4.42 -27.54 -3.49
CA ALA A 175 3.89 -28.09 -4.74
C ALA A 175 2.53 -27.49 -5.14
N ASP A 176 1.73 -27.08 -4.17
CA ASP A 176 0.41 -26.51 -4.42
C ASP A 176 0.46 -25.18 -5.17
N VAL A 177 1.56 -24.43 -5.06
CA VAL A 177 1.74 -23.15 -5.78
C VAL A 177 1.62 -23.34 -7.29
N LYS A 178 2.08 -24.48 -7.83
CA LYS A 178 2.06 -24.74 -9.28
C LYS A 178 0.66 -24.94 -9.85
N THR A 179 -0.30 -25.34 -9.01
CA THR A 179 -1.68 -25.67 -9.42
C THR A 179 -2.70 -24.71 -8.83
N ALA A 180 -2.24 -23.75 -8.03
CA ALA A 180 -3.12 -22.76 -7.40
C ALA A 180 -3.64 -21.75 -8.42
N HIS A 181 -4.91 -21.39 -8.25
CA HIS A 181 -5.44 -20.16 -8.85
C HIS A 181 -4.97 -18.96 -8.02
N ASN A 182 -4.11 -18.14 -8.59
CA ASN A 182 -3.54 -16.98 -7.90
C ASN A 182 -4.48 -15.77 -8.08
N TYR A 183 -5.20 -15.41 -7.01
CA TYR A 183 -6.15 -14.28 -7.02
C TYR A 183 -5.45 -12.93 -7.20
N VAL A 184 -4.23 -12.77 -6.68
CA VAL A 184 -3.46 -11.53 -6.82
C VAL A 184 -3.06 -11.30 -8.27
N VAL A 185 -2.61 -12.35 -8.96
CA VAL A 185 -2.30 -12.29 -10.39
C VAL A 185 -3.53 -11.90 -11.18
N ALA A 186 -4.65 -12.59 -10.95
CA ALA A 186 -5.90 -12.31 -11.66
C ALA A 186 -6.37 -10.85 -11.43
N ALA A 187 -6.28 -10.37 -10.17
CA ALA A 187 -6.66 -9.01 -9.84
C ALA A 187 -5.72 -7.97 -10.48
N LEU A 188 -4.42 -8.21 -10.46
CA LEU A 188 -3.43 -7.29 -11.03
C LEU A 188 -3.55 -7.20 -12.55
N ASP A 189 -3.67 -8.35 -13.22
CA ASP A 189 -3.77 -8.39 -14.68
C ASP A 189 -5.06 -7.69 -15.14
N ALA A 190 -6.21 -7.91 -14.46
CA ALA A 190 -7.44 -7.20 -14.73
C ALA A 190 -7.32 -5.68 -14.49
N THR A 191 -6.74 -5.29 -13.32
CA THR A 191 -6.56 -3.88 -12.95
C THR A 191 -5.63 -3.16 -13.93
N ALA A 192 -4.53 -3.81 -14.34
CA ALA A 192 -3.58 -3.26 -15.31
C ALA A 192 -4.22 -3.06 -16.69
N ALA A 193 -5.12 -3.97 -17.09
CA ALA A 193 -5.87 -3.88 -18.33
C ALA A 193 -7.09 -2.93 -18.27
N GLY A 194 -7.36 -2.31 -17.10
CA GLY A 194 -8.56 -1.48 -16.91
C GLY A 194 -9.88 -2.27 -16.95
N GLN A 195 -9.81 -3.57 -16.67
CA GLN A 195 -10.96 -4.46 -16.65
C GLN A 195 -11.47 -4.67 -15.22
N PRO A 196 -12.75 -4.99 -15.04
CA PRO A 196 -13.29 -5.35 -13.74
C PRO A 196 -12.58 -6.59 -13.17
N VAL A 197 -12.25 -6.57 -11.88
CA VAL A 197 -11.75 -7.73 -11.17
C VAL A 197 -12.90 -8.69 -10.87
N ALA A 198 -12.83 -9.91 -11.37
CA ALA A 198 -13.93 -10.88 -11.26
C ALA A 198 -14.17 -11.33 -9.79
N VAL A 199 -13.11 -11.52 -9.01
CA VAL A 199 -13.17 -11.86 -7.60
C VAL A 199 -12.51 -10.72 -6.84
N THR A 200 -13.31 -9.88 -6.19
CA THR A 200 -12.83 -8.68 -5.49
C THR A 200 -12.45 -8.93 -4.03
N SER A 201 -12.85 -10.07 -3.47
CA SER A 201 -12.52 -10.42 -2.09
C SER A 201 -12.52 -11.93 -1.88
N THR A 202 -11.59 -12.40 -1.05
CA THR A 202 -11.54 -13.78 -0.56
C THR A 202 -11.14 -13.77 0.91
N ARG A 203 -11.31 -14.90 1.61
CA ARG A 203 -10.81 -15.04 2.97
C ARG A 203 -9.31 -15.29 2.94
N ALA A 204 -8.52 -14.38 3.50
CA ALA A 204 -7.10 -14.61 3.73
C ALA A 204 -6.90 -15.82 4.66
N TYR A 205 -5.84 -16.59 4.42
CA TYR A 205 -5.46 -17.75 5.23
C TYR A 205 -4.02 -17.61 5.71
N GLY A 206 -3.68 -18.26 6.80
CA GLY A 206 -2.33 -18.25 7.35
C GLY A 206 -2.27 -17.98 8.84
N CYS A 207 -1.11 -17.58 9.34
CA CYS A 207 -0.91 -17.21 10.73
C CYS A 207 -1.60 -15.88 11.04
N SER A 208 -2.29 -15.79 12.17
CA SER A 208 -2.91 -14.53 12.60
C SER A 208 -1.85 -13.45 12.87
N ILE A 209 -2.12 -12.23 12.46
CA ILE A 209 -1.34 -11.07 12.87
C ILE A 209 -1.57 -10.84 14.36
N LYS A 210 -0.49 -10.68 15.12
CA LYS A 210 -0.52 -10.47 16.57
C LYS A 210 -0.49 -8.97 16.87
N TYR A 211 -1.65 -8.36 16.73
CA TYR A 211 -1.78 -6.94 17.02
C TYR A 211 -1.57 -6.63 18.51
N LYS A 212 -1.06 -5.42 18.78
CA LYS A 212 -1.02 -4.88 20.13
C LYS A 212 -2.43 -4.86 20.70
N GLU A 213 -2.59 -5.42 21.91
CA GLU A 213 -3.84 -5.28 22.66
C GLU A 213 -4.08 -3.81 23.01
N GLY A 214 -5.33 -3.36 22.85
CA GLY A 214 -5.73 -1.97 23.11
C GLY A 214 -6.02 -1.72 24.58
#